data_426157c7f7ec22a1d68b7b9bbffd0ed2
#
_entry.id   426157c7f7ec22a1d68b7b9bbffd0ed2
#
_cell.length_a   1.000
_cell.length_b   1.000
_cell.length_c   1.000
_cell.angle_alpha   90.00
_cell.angle_beta   90.00
_cell.angle_gamma   90.00
#
_symmetry.space_group_name_H-M   'P 1'
#
loop_
_entity.id
_entity.type
_entity.pdbx_description
1 polymer ?
#
loop_
_entity_poly.entity_id
_entity_poly.type
_entity_poly.pdbx_seq_one_letter_code
_entity_poly.pdbx_strand_id
1 'polypeptide(L)'
;MAETLGSLIDKICIAELKIYHMQEQVDRADVADDHRALCRDRLGILREQRDDLVDEYNALIDSWAQGTYQPKVYRQFKMYNDPRFQTTPRA
;
A
#
# COMPACT_ATOMS: atom_id res chain seq x y z
N MET A 1 0.85 13.61 6.19
CA MET A 1 0.45 12.39 6.90
C MET A 1 1.64 11.46 6.97
N ALA A 2 1.97 10.97 8.14
CA ALA A 2 3.12 10.10 8.30
C ALA A 2 2.80 8.70 7.76
N GLU A 3 3.59 8.23 6.81
CA GLU A 3 3.51 6.87 6.32
C GLU A 3 4.22 5.93 7.29
N THR A 4 3.69 4.73 7.44
CA THR A 4 4.35 3.66 8.18
C THR A 4 4.96 2.66 7.20
N LEU A 5 5.87 1.81 7.68
CA LEU A 5 6.41 0.73 6.85
C LEU A 5 5.30 -0.19 6.35
N GLY A 6 4.34 -0.51 7.23
CA GLY A 6 3.20 -1.35 6.85
C GLY A 6 2.30 -0.72 5.81
N SER A 7 1.99 0.57 5.92
CA SER A 7 1.16 1.27 4.94
C SER A 7 1.85 1.39 3.60
N LEU A 8 3.16 1.60 3.57
CA LEU A 8 3.94 1.64 2.33
C LEU A 8 3.99 0.27 1.66
N ILE A 9 4.19 -0.81 2.42
CA ILE A 9 4.16 -2.17 1.88
C ILE A 9 2.79 -2.45 1.26
N ASP A 10 1.70 -2.09 1.92
CA ASP A 10 0.35 -2.27 1.40
C ASP A 10 0.16 -1.53 0.09
N LYS A 11 0.57 -0.26 0.02
CA LYS A 11 0.49 0.55 -1.20
C LYS A 11 1.33 -0.02 -2.34
N ILE A 12 2.53 -0.52 -2.03
CA ILE A 12 3.40 -1.16 -3.02
C ILE A 12 2.75 -2.43 -3.57
N CYS A 13 2.16 -3.25 -2.72
CA CYS A 13 1.45 -4.46 -3.16
C CYS A 13 0.27 -4.12 -4.07
N ILE A 14 -0.50 -3.10 -3.74
CA ILE A 14 -1.61 -2.63 -4.56
C ILE A 14 -1.09 -2.12 -5.91
N ALA A 15 -0.01 -1.34 -5.92
CA ALA A 15 0.61 -0.85 -7.15
C ALA A 15 1.10 -2.00 -8.04
N GLU A 16 1.75 -3.00 -7.46
CA GLU A 16 2.20 -4.19 -8.18
C GLU A 16 1.03 -4.95 -8.81
N LEU A 17 -0.07 -5.08 -8.10
CA LEU A 17 -1.27 -5.75 -8.62
C LEU A 17 -1.86 -4.97 -9.80
N LYS A 18 -1.92 -3.65 -9.70
CA LYS A 18 -2.38 -2.80 -10.80
C LYS A 18 -1.46 -2.90 -12.02
N ILE A 19 -0.15 -2.94 -11.81
CA ILE A 19 0.83 -3.12 -12.88
C ILE A 19 0.60 -4.44 -13.58
N TYR A 20 0.41 -5.52 -12.83
CA TYR A 20 0.15 -6.84 -13.39
C TYR A 20 -1.10 -6.83 -14.28
N HIS A 21 -2.21 -6.30 -13.79
CA HIS A 21 -3.44 -6.24 -14.56
C HIS A 21 -3.34 -5.31 -15.78
N MET A 22 -2.61 -4.21 -15.67
CA MET A 22 -2.40 -3.32 -16.80
C MET A 22 -1.51 -3.97 -17.85
N GLN A 23 -0.50 -4.74 -17.44
CA GLN A 23 0.34 -5.50 -18.36
C GLN A 23 -0.47 -6.54 -19.13
N GLU A 24 -1.44 -7.19 -18.49
CA GLU A 24 -2.35 -8.10 -19.18
C GLU A 24 -3.11 -7.38 -20.31
N GLN A 25 -3.55 -6.14 -20.09
CA GLN A 25 -4.25 -5.36 -21.11
C GLN A 25 -3.33 -5.02 -22.29
N VAL A 26 -2.07 -4.69 -22.00
CA VAL A 26 -1.07 -4.41 -23.06
C VAL A 26 -0.81 -5.65 -23.91
N ASP A 27 -0.81 -6.82 -23.29
CA ASP A 27 -0.49 -8.09 -23.94
C ASP A 27 -1.68 -8.71 -24.67
N ARG A 28 -2.87 -8.15 -24.54
CA ARG A 28 -4.05 -8.66 -25.23
C ARG A 28 -3.93 -8.47 -26.75
N ALA A 29 -4.24 -9.54 -27.47
CA ALA A 29 -4.26 -9.53 -28.93
C ALA A 29 -5.60 -9.06 -29.53
N ASP A 30 -6.66 -9.05 -28.72
CA ASP A 30 -8.03 -8.80 -29.15
C ASP A 30 -8.49 -7.33 -28.98
N VAL A 31 -7.56 -6.42 -28.68
CA VAL A 31 -7.85 -5.01 -28.46
C VAL A 31 -7.26 -4.15 -29.58
N ALA A 32 -7.84 -2.96 -29.77
CA ALA A 32 -7.36 -1.99 -30.75
C ALA A 32 -6.02 -1.38 -30.30
N ASP A 33 -5.25 -0.88 -31.26
CA ASP A 33 -3.94 -0.29 -31.01
C ASP A 33 -4.02 0.96 -30.12
N ASP A 34 -5.06 1.78 -30.24
CA ASP A 34 -5.26 2.94 -29.40
C ASP A 34 -5.51 2.56 -27.93
N HIS A 35 -6.26 1.49 -27.69
CA HIS A 35 -6.45 0.93 -26.34
C HIS A 35 -5.11 0.46 -25.77
N ARG A 36 -4.32 -0.24 -26.57
CA ARG A 36 -3.02 -0.74 -26.15
C ARG A 36 -2.05 0.40 -25.83
N ALA A 37 -2.04 1.45 -26.65
CA ALA A 37 -1.21 2.63 -26.41
C ALA A 37 -1.60 3.33 -25.10
N LEU A 38 -2.89 3.48 -24.83
CA LEU A 38 -3.39 4.04 -23.58
C LEU A 38 -2.95 3.20 -22.38
N CYS A 39 -3.04 1.88 -22.48
CA CYS A 39 -2.63 0.98 -21.42
C CYS A 39 -1.12 1.03 -21.16
N ARG A 40 -0.30 1.17 -22.20
CA ARG A 40 1.16 1.34 -22.04
C ARG A 40 1.50 2.63 -21.33
N ASP A 41 0.80 3.72 -21.65
CA ASP A 41 1.00 5.01 -20.97
C ASP A 41 0.67 4.89 -19.48
N ARG A 42 -0.47 4.31 -19.16
CA ARG A 42 -0.89 4.09 -17.77
C ARG A 42 0.04 3.13 -17.03
N LEU A 43 0.55 2.12 -17.70
CA LEU A 43 1.52 1.18 -17.14
C LEU A 43 2.81 1.91 -16.74
N GLY A 44 3.29 2.83 -17.58
CA GLY A 44 4.46 3.66 -17.27
C GLY A 44 4.24 4.51 -16.02
N ILE A 45 3.07 5.14 -15.90
CA ILE A 45 2.70 5.94 -14.73
C ILE A 45 2.64 5.07 -13.46
N LEU A 46 2.04 3.89 -13.56
CA LEU A 46 1.94 2.97 -12.41
C LEU A 46 3.31 2.50 -11.94
N ARG A 47 4.23 2.23 -12.87
CA ARG A 47 5.60 1.84 -12.53
C ARG A 47 6.35 2.97 -11.85
N GLU A 48 6.18 4.20 -12.30
CA GLU A 48 6.76 5.38 -11.68
C GLU A 48 6.24 5.56 -10.24
N GLN A 49 4.93 5.43 -10.06
CA GLN A 49 4.32 5.49 -8.73
C GLN A 49 4.84 4.40 -7.80
N ARG A 50 4.99 3.18 -8.31
CA ARG A 50 5.56 2.07 -7.54
C ARG A 50 6.99 2.37 -7.13
N ASP A 51 7.81 2.86 -8.05
CA ASP A 51 9.22 3.15 -7.79
C ASP A 51 9.36 4.27 -6.74
N ASP A 52 8.50 5.28 -6.79
CA ASP A 52 8.46 6.34 -5.79
C ASP A 52 8.11 5.79 -4.40
N LEU A 53 7.16 4.87 -4.32
CA LEU A 53 6.79 4.22 -3.07
C LEU A 53 7.93 3.36 -2.52
N VAL A 54 8.64 2.65 -3.38
CA VAL A 54 9.80 1.84 -2.98
C VAL A 54 10.92 2.73 -2.45
N ASP A 55 11.20 3.85 -3.10
CA ASP A 55 12.20 4.82 -2.64
C ASP A 55 11.85 5.37 -1.26
N GLU A 56 10.58 5.70 -1.05
CA GLU A 56 10.08 6.19 0.24
C GLU A 56 10.19 5.10 1.31
N TYR A 57 9.88 3.86 0.99
CA TYR A 57 10.03 2.72 1.88
C TYR A 57 11.49 2.54 2.30
N ASN A 58 12.41 2.58 1.35
CA ASN A 58 13.84 2.45 1.62
C ASN A 58 14.36 3.59 2.49
N ALA A 59 13.89 4.80 2.26
CA ALA A 59 14.24 5.95 3.09
C ALA A 59 13.76 5.79 4.53
N LEU A 60 12.57 5.24 4.75
CA LEU A 60 12.05 4.98 6.09
C LEU A 60 12.83 3.86 6.80
N ILE A 61 13.22 2.82 6.09
CA ILE A 61 14.06 1.75 6.63
C ILE A 61 15.41 2.32 7.09
N ASP A 62 16.03 3.15 6.27
CA ASP A 62 17.30 3.79 6.61
C ASP A 62 17.15 4.70 7.84
N SER A 63 16.08 5.48 7.91
CA SER A 63 15.78 6.33 9.05
C SER A 63 15.60 5.52 10.33
N TRP A 64 14.93 4.38 10.23
CA TRP A 64 14.75 3.48 11.37
C TRP A 64 16.09 2.90 11.84
N ALA A 65 16.91 2.44 10.90
CA ALA A 65 18.24 1.93 11.21
C ALA A 65 19.13 2.98 11.88
N GLN A 66 18.95 4.26 11.51
CA GLN A 66 19.69 5.39 12.10
C GLN A 66 19.06 5.91 13.40
N GLY A 67 17.91 5.40 13.80
CA GLY A 67 17.21 5.82 15.01
C GLY A 67 16.44 7.14 14.88
N THR A 68 16.30 7.69 13.66
CA THR A 68 15.57 8.95 13.43
C THR A 68 14.08 8.73 13.17
N TYR A 69 13.66 7.49 12.95
CA TYR A 69 12.27 7.10 12.79
C TYR A 69 11.96 5.94 13.72
N GLN A 70 10.85 6.04 14.44
CA GLN A 70 10.35 4.96 15.28
C GLN A 70 8.90 4.69 14.91
N PRO A 71 8.57 3.45 14.51
CA PRO A 71 7.18 3.10 14.22
C PRO A 71 6.31 3.27 15.45
N LYS A 72 5.16 3.91 15.28
CA LYS A 72 4.17 3.99 16.34
C LYS A 72 3.30 2.74 16.26
N VAL A 73 3.29 1.99 17.34
CA VAL A 73 2.44 0.82 17.46
C VAL A 73 1.36 1.13 18.49
N TYR A 74 0.12 1.17 18.02
CA TYR A 74 -1.00 1.43 18.89
C TYR A 74 -1.58 0.11 19.38
N ARG A 75 -1.76 0.05 20.69
CA ARG A 75 -2.40 -1.10 21.29
C ARG A 75 -3.87 -1.12 20.90
N GLN A 76 -4.33 -2.27 20.41
CA GLN A 76 -5.74 -2.45 20.15
C GLN A 76 -6.47 -2.80 21.43
N PHE A 77 -7.48 -2.00 21.77
CA PHE A 77 -8.30 -2.26 22.94
C PHE A 77 -9.60 -2.92 22.48
N LYS A 78 -9.75 -4.18 22.84
CA LYS A 78 -10.97 -4.93 22.58
C LYS A 78 -11.96 -4.65 23.67
N MET A 79 -12.71 -3.57 23.49
CA MET A 79 -13.61 -3.05 24.54
C MET A 79 -14.67 -4.06 24.94
N TYR A 80 -15.13 -4.90 24.03
CA TYR A 80 -16.13 -5.92 24.33
C TYR A 80 -15.64 -7.02 25.29
N ASN A 81 -14.33 -7.17 25.44
CA ASN A 81 -13.72 -8.14 26.37
C ASN A 81 -13.36 -7.51 27.71
N ASP A 82 -13.44 -6.20 27.84
CA ASP A 82 -13.10 -5.51 29.09
C ASP A 82 -14.40 -5.10 29.81
N PRO A 83 -14.66 -5.63 31.01
CA PRO A 83 -15.89 -5.32 31.76
C PRO A 83 -16.11 -3.82 31.99
N ARG A 84 -15.03 -3.03 32.06
CA ARG A 84 -15.11 -1.59 32.28
C ARG A 84 -15.80 -0.83 31.15
N PHE A 85 -15.83 -1.40 29.95
CA PHE A 85 -16.43 -0.77 28.77
C PHE A 85 -17.76 -1.39 28.37
N GLN A 86 -18.25 -2.35 29.12
CA GLN A 86 -19.54 -2.96 28.84
C GLN A 86 -20.65 -2.16 29.49
N THR A 87 -21.68 -1.84 28.69
CA THR A 87 -22.82 -1.09 29.15
C THR A 87 -23.93 -1.96 29.71
N THR A 88 -23.92 -3.26 29.41
CA THR A 88 -24.92 -4.20 29.90
C THR A 88 -24.38 -4.92 31.12
N PRO A 89 -25.09 -4.87 32.28
CA PRO A 89 -24.65 -5.61 33.45
C PRO A 89 -24.57 -7.09 33.18
N ARG A 90 -23.50 -7.73 33.66
CA ARG A 90 -23.37 -9.17 33.61
C ARG A 90 -24.08 -9.77 34.80
N ALA A 91 -24.91 -10.72 34.51
CA ALA A 91 -25.57 -11.48 35.55
C ALA A 91 -24.57 -12.44 36.22
#